data_e3169404526b93260dc64a54a6808317
#
_entry.id   e3169404526b93260dc64a54a6808317
#
_cell.length_a   1.000
_cell.length_b   1.000
_cell.length_c   1.000
_cell.angle_alpha   90.00
_cell.angle_beta   90.00
_cell.angle_gamma   90.00
#
_symmetry.space_group_name_H-M   'P 1'
#
loop_
_entity.id
_entity.type
_entity.pdbx_description
1 polymer ?
#
loop_
_entity_poly.entity_id
_entity_poly.type
_entity_poly.pdbx_seq_one_letter_code
_entity_poly.pdbx_strand_id
1 'polypeptide(L)'
;MKEIVKKLKDLRTVAETLKSLDKGDMPTPQEMQKRMEDTLGVSIADLNNMDVSDAFKDDHDKVGIKFINKSNNEDPTYIYKGDSGFDFRASLPNDIMVVHPGKRKLVPTGLYFEIPLGYELQVRPKSGLAIKKGVTVLNTPGTVDSNYRGEVKIILINLGDEPFTINNGDRVAQGVVCPILHKDWSLMSRVDTLGRSDREDGAFGSTGIK
;
A
#
# COMPACT_ATOMS: atom_id res chain seq x y z
N MET A 1 -2.45 -21.74 -19.86
CA MET A 1 -2.68 -21.09 -18.56
C MET A 1 -2.75 -19.58 -18.63
N LYS A 2 -1.72 -18.84 -19.12
CA LYS A 2 -1.76 -17.36 -19.27
C LYS A 2 -2.97 -16.85 -20.05
N GLU A 3 -3.43 -17.57 -21.05
CA GLU A 3 -4.60 -17.23 -21.86
C GLU A 3 -5.93 -17.41 -21.10
N ILE A 4 -6.02 -18.42 -20.26
CA ILE A 4 -7.20 -18.65 -19.39
C ILE A 4 -7.27 -17.56 -18.31
N VAL A 5 -6.16 -17.17 -17.69
CA VAL A 5 -6.12 -16.06 -16.72
C VAL A 5 -6.51 -14.73 -17.36
N LYS A 6 -6.10 -14.48 -18.61
CA LYS A 6 -6.55 -13.33 -19.38
C LYS A 6 -8.06 -13.35 -19.60
N LYS A 7 -8.59 -14.52 -20.00
CA LYS A 7 -10.04 -14.73 -20.19
C LYS A 7 -10.84 -14.63 -18.90
N LEU A 8 -10.28 -15.04 -17.74
CA LEU A 8 -10.92 -14.84 -16.43
C LEU A 8 -11.01 -13.35 -16.03
N LYS A 9 -10.03 -12.51 -16.44
CA LYS A 9 -10.13 -11.05 -16.31
C LYS A 9 -11.25 -10.48 -17.19
N ASP A 10 -11.46 -11.06 -18.37
CA ASP A 10 -12.54 -10.66 -19.29
C ASP A 10 -13.93 -11.07 -18.76
N LEU A 11 -14.04 -12.10 -17.89
CA LEU A 11 -15.29 -12.46 -17.21
C LEU A 11 -15.81 -11.36 -16.26
N ARG A 12 -14.93 -10.50 -15.75
CA ARG A 12 -15.37 -9.33 -14.98
C ARG A 12 -16.23 -8.40 -15.83
N THR A 13 -15.85 -8.21 -17.09
CA THR A 13 -16.61 -7.43 -18.08
C THR A 13 -17.93 -8.10 -18.40
N VAL A 14 -17.97 -9.44 -18.50
CA VAL A 14 -19.21 -10.22 -18.70
C VAL A 14 -20.13 -10.07 -17.49
N ALA A 15 -19.62 -10.14 -16.27
CA ALA A 15 -20.40 -9.95 -15.05
C ALA A 15 -20.97 -8.52 -14.92
N GLU A 16 -20.22 -7.52 -15.36
CA GLU A 16 -20.66 -6.13 -15.41
C GLU A 16 -21.74 -5.92 -16.48
N THR A 17 -21.63 -6.56 -17.63
CA THR A 17 -22.64 -6.55 -18.70
C THR A 17 -23.92 -7.26 -18.24
N LEU A 18 -23.82 -8.38 -17.53
CA LEU A 18 -24.97 -9.09 -16.98
C LEU A 18 -25.72 -8.28 -15.90
N LYS A 19 -25.02 -7.43 -15.15
CA LYS A 19 -25.65 -6.51 -14.18
C LYS A 19 -26.44 -5.38 -14.82
N SER A 20 -26.20 -5.09 -16.09
CA SER A 20 -26.91 -4.04 -16.83
C SER A 20 -28.16 -4.56 -17.57
N LEU A 21 -28.44 -5.88 -17.56
CA LEU A 21 -29.61 -6.47 -18.15
C LEU A 21 -30.83 -6.30 -17.24
N ASP A 22 -31.98 -6.02 -17.84
CA ASP A 22 -33.26 -6.01 -17.12
C ASP A 22 -33.59 -7.40 -16.54
N LYS A 23 -34.22 -7.44 -15.37
CA LYS A 23 -34.51 -8.70 -14.64
C LYS A 23 -35.34 -9.75 -15.46
N GLY A 24 -35.96 -9.30 -16.58
CA GLY A 24 -36.71 -10.20 -17.49
C GLY A 24 -35.82 -10.92 -18.51
N ASP A 25 -34.60 -10.45 -18.75
CA ASP A 25 -33.69 -10.96 -19.79
C ASP A 25 -32.51 -11.77 -19.21
N MET A 26 -32.55 -12.11 -17.93
CA MET A 26 -31.50 -12.90 -17.28
C MET A 26 -31.45 -14.31 -17.86
N PRO A 27 -30.32 -14.74 -18.42
CA PRO A 27 -30.16 -16.11 -18.92
C PRO A 27 -30.32 -17.12 -17.79
N THR A 28 -30.83 -18.29 -18.13
CA THR A 28 -30.91 -19.42 -17.19
C THR A 28 -29.51 -19.82 -16.68
N PRO A 29 -29.41 -20.47 -15.52
CA PRO A 29 -28.11 -20.95 -15.00
C PRO A 29 -27.38 -21.85 -16.02
N GLN A 30 -28.07 -22.63 -16.80
CA GLN A 30 -27.53 -23.51 -17.84
C GLN A 30 -26.98 -22.71 -19.05
N GLU A 31 -27.70 -21.67 -19.47
CA GLU A 31 -27.20 -20.76 -20.52
C GLU A 31 -26.02 -19.93 -20.06
N MET A 32 -26.01 -19.51 -18.80
CA MET A 32 -24.83 -18.84 -18.20
C MET A 32 -23.61 -19.77 -18.16
N GLN A 33 -23.81 -21.00 -17.72
CA GLN A 33 -22.75 -22.01 -17.71
C GLN A 33 -22.17 -22.22 -19.11
N LYS A 34 -23.03 -22.46 -20.11
CA LYS A 34 -22.61 -22.65 -21.50
C LYS A 34 -21.85 -21.44 -22.05
N ARG A 35 -22.32 -20.21 -21.81
CA ARG A 35 -21.62 -18.98 -22.22
C ARG A 35 -20.25 -18.82 -21.56
N MET A 36 -20.12 -19.21 -20.28
CA MET A 36 -18.82 -19.21 -19.59
C MET A 36 -17.88 -20.25 -20.21
N GLU A 37 -18.34 -21.47 -20.47
CA GLU A 37 -17.55 -22.52 -21.11
C GLU A 37 -17.10 -22.12 -22.53
N ASP A 38 -18.00 -21.53 -23.32
CA ASP A 38 -17.71 -21.04 -24.67
C ASP A 38 -16.67 -19.89 -24.63
N THR A 39 -16.77 -19.01 -23.64
CA THR A 39 -15.83 -17.85 -23.47
C THR A 39 -14.46 -18.32 -23.00
N LEU A 40 -14.40 -19.27 -22.07
CA LEU A 40 -13.17 -19.79 -21.50
C LEU A 40 -12.51 -20.84 -22.38
N GLY A 41 -13.29 -21.55 -23.22
CA GLY A 41 -12.83 -22.68 -24.03
C GLY A 41 -12.47 -23.91 -23.21
N VAL A 42 -13.01 -24.01 -21.98
CA VAL A 42 -12.83 -25.16 -21.07
C VAL A 42 -14.14 -25.40 -20.30
N SER A 43 -14.39 -26.67 -19.95
CA SER A 43 -15.59 -27.00 -19.15
C SER A 43 -15.45 -26.53 -17.69
N ILE A 44 -16.56 -26.26 -17.02
CA ILE A 44 -16.56 -25.95 -15.58
C ILE A 44 -16.04 -27.16 -14.78
N ALA A 45 -16.28 -28.37 -15.23
CA ALA A 45 -15.73 -29.56 -14.59
C ALA A 45 -14.20 -29.61 -14.65
N ASP A 46 -13.61 -29.20 -15.78
CA ASP A 46 -12.15 -29.10 -15.92
C ASP A 46 -11.59 -27.97 -15.08
N LEU A 47 -12.29 -26.83 -14.96
CA LEU A 47 -11.90 -25.72 -14.09
C LEU A 47 -11.88 -26.12 -12.61
N ASN A 48 -12.85 -26.90 -12.17
CA ASN A 48 -12.92 -27.40 -10.78
C ASN A 48 -11.79 -28.39 -10.45
N ASN A 49 -11.25 -29.06 -11.47
CA ASN A 49 -10.13 -30.01 -11.32
C ASN A 49 -8.75 -29.38 -11.63
N MET A 50 -8.71 -28.13 -12.12
CA MET A 50 -7.46 -27.43 -12.35
C MET A 50 -6.88 -26.92 -11.03
N ASP A 51 -5.66 -27.30 -10.73
CA ASP A 51 -4.88 -26.59 -9.72
C ASP A 51 -4.51 -25.20 -10.24
N VAL A 52 -5.35 -24.22 -9.91
CA VAL A 52 -5.11 -22.81 -10.26
C VAL A 52 -4.13 -22.13 -9.29
N SER A 53 -3.64 -22.86 -8.27
CA SER A 53 -2.72 -22.30 -7.28
C SER A 53 -1.45 -21.75 -7.93
N ASP A 54 -0.95 -22.38 -8.98
CA ASP A 54 0.22 -21.93 -9.73
C ASP A 54 -0.07 -20.72 -10.65
N ALA A 55 -1.33 -20.56 -11.08
CA ALA A 55 -1.74 -19.40 -11.89
C ALA A 55 -1.77 -18.09 -11.06
N PHE A 56 -1.93 -18.22 -9.75
CA PHE A 56 -1.94 -17.10 -8.81
C PHE A 56 -0.62 -16.95 -8.03
N LYS A 57 0.33 -17.89 -8.21
CA LYS A 57 1.58 -17.92 -7.41
C LYS A 57 2.61 -16.87 -7.77
N ASP A 58 2.63 -16.29 -8.97
CA ASP A 58 3.76 -15.44 -9.37
C ASP A 58 3.45 -14.25 -10.29
N ASP A 59 2.20 -13.89 -10.52
CA ASP A 59 1.85 -12.71 -11.33
C ASP A 59 1.10 -11.65 -10.50
N HIS A 60 1.62 -11.34 -9.31
CA HIS A 60 1.47 -10.00 -8.79
C HIS A 60 2.27 -9.13 -9.76
N ASP A 61 1.59 -8.38 -10.62
CA ASP A 61 2.22 -7.38 -11.48
C ASP A 61 3.20 -6.61 -10.59
N LYS A 62 4.50 -6.78 -10.85
CA LYS A 62 5.53 -6.12 -10.05
C LYS A 62 5.30 -4.63 -10.15
N VAL A 63 5.04 -4.00 -9.02
CA VAL A 63 4.89 -2.54 -8.96
C VAL A 63 6.25 -1.92 -9.23
N GLY A 64 6.40 -1.34 -10.41
CA GLY A 64 7.64 -0.67 -10.81
C GLY A 64 7.75 0.70 -10.12
N ILE A 65 8.68 0.82 -9.18
CA ILE A 65 9.01 2.08 -8.52
C ILE A 65 10.35 2.55 -9.05
N LYS A 66 10.41 3.82 -9.48
CA LYS A 66 11.66 4.44 -9.85
C LYS A 66 12.11 5.38 -8.74
N PHE A 67 13.41 5.49 -8.55
CA PHE A 67 13.97 6.43 -7.59
C PHE A 67 15.28 7.05 -8.09
N ILE A 68 15.62 8.19 -7.51
CA ILE A 68 16.92 8.82 -7.63
C ILE A 68 17.51 8.89 -6.22
N ASN A 69 18.77 8.44 -6.09
CA ASN A 69 19.55 8.58 -4.88
C ASN A 69 20.62 9.66 -5.10
N LYS A 70 20.48 10.79 -4.40
CA LYS A 70 21.46 11.88 -4.40
C LYS A 70 22.32 11.89 -3.11
N SER A 71 22.12 10.90 -2.23
CA SER A 71 22.97 10.71 -1.06
C SER A 71 24.22 9.88 -1.42
N ASN A 72 25.16 9.80 -0.48
CA ASN A 72 26.28 8.86 -0.55
C ASN A 72 25.98 7.52 0.15
N ASN A 73 24.73 7.30 0.55
CA ASN A 73 24.28 6.06 1.18
C ASN A 73 23.94 5.00 0.13
N GLU A 74 23.88 3.74 0.57
CA GLU A 74 23.40 2.63 -0.25
C GLU A 74 21.98 2.88 -0.73
N ASP A 75 21.63 2.33 -1.90
CA ASP A 75 20.30 2.39 -2.46
C ASP A 75 19.30 1.65 -1.56
N PRO A 76 18.04 2.14 -1.51
CA PRO A 76 16.99 1.47 -0.77
C PRO A 76 16.73 0.07 -1.34
N THR A 77 16.75 -0.94 -0.48
CA THR A 77 16.51 -2.34 -0.88
C THR A 77 15.76 -3.09 0.20
N TYR A 78 14.97 -4.08 -0.22
CA TYR A 78 14.37 -5.07 0.68
C TYR A 78 15.45 -6.07 1.08
N ILE A 79 15.65 -6.29 2.37
CA ILE A 79 16.75 -7.13 2.89
C ILE A 79 16.40 -8.62 2.80
N TYR A 80 15.15 -8.97 3.18
CA TYR A 80 14.69 -10.35 3.20
C TYR A 80 13.50 -10.56 2.28
N LYS A 81 13.35 -11.77 1.76
CA LYS A 81 12.16 -12.18 1.02
C LYS A 81 10.94 -12.09 1.96
N GLY A 82 9.96 -11.28 1.59
CA GLY A 82 8.75 -11.06 2.39
C GLY A 82 8.77 -9.80 3.26
N ASP A 83 9.86 -9.03 3.26
CA ASP A 83 9.86 -7.71 3.90
C ASP A 83 8.78 -6.82 3.29
N SER A 84 8.03 -6.12 4.13
CA SER A 84 7.02 -5.17 3.70
C SER A 84 7.59 -3.82 3.29
N GLY A 85 8.81 -3.51 3.70
CA GLY A 85 9.42 -2.20 3.48
C GLY A 85 10.95 -2.24 3.41
N PHE A 86 11.51 -1.11 3.05
CA PHE A 86 12.94 -0.82 3.00
C PHE A 86 13.30 0.30 3.97
N ASP A 87 14.55 0.39 4.37
CA ASP A 87 15.01 1.42 5.31
C ASP A 87 15.33 2.75 4.63
N PHE A 88 14.88 3.86 5.24
CA PHE A 88 15.37 5.19 4.94
C PHE A 88 16.60 5.51 5.80
N ARG A 89 17.68 5.92 5.15
CA ARG A 89 18.91 6.39 5.80
C ARG A 89 18.95 7.91 5.82
N ALA A 90 19.49 8.47 6.91
CA ALA A 90 19.79 9.90 7.00
C ALA A 90 20.90 10.28 6.03
N SER A 91 20.69 11.35 5.27
CA SER A 91 21.70 11.94 4.37
C SER A 91 22.26 13.21 5.00
N LEU A 92 23.33 13.04 5.78
CA LEU A 92 24.02 14.09 6.55
C LEU A 92 25.53 14.01 6.29
N PRO A 93 26.01 14.28 5.06
CA PRO A 93 27.37 13.90 4.63
C PRO A 93 28.50 14.52 5.45
N ASN A 94 28.28 15.69 6.06
CA ASN A 94 29.31 16.41 6.83
C ASN A 94 28.86 16.77 8.25
N ASP A 95 27.66 16.33 8.66
CA ASP A 95 27.03 16.75 9.90
C ASP A 95 26.48 15.58 10.70
N ILE A 96 26.30 15.84 11.99
CA ILE A 96 25.43 15.06 12.86
C ILE A 96 24.19 15.89 13.19
N MET A 97 23.07 15.21 13.45
CA MET A 97 21.85 15.86 13.87
C MET A 97 21.42 15.36 15.23
N VAL A 98 21.17 16.26 16.18
CA VAL A 98 20.67 15.90 17.51
C VAL A 98 19.21 16.28 17.64
N VAL A 99 18.38 15.31 18.07
CA VAL A 99 16.97 15.49 18.40
C VAL A 99 16.82 15.41 19.91
N HIS A 100 16.67 16.55 20.57
CA HIS A 100 16.47 16.62 22.02
C HIS A 100 15.08 16.09 22.43
N PRO A 101 14.91 15.65 23.68
CA PRO A 101 13.62 15.25 24.22
C PRO A 101 12.50 16.26 23.94
N GLY A 102 11.34 15.81 23.46
CA GLY A 102 10.21 16.63 23.07
C GLY A 102 10.39 17.46 21.82
N LYS A 103 11.54 17.38 21.13
CA LYS A 103 11.81 18.13 19.90
C LYS A 103 11.70 17.25 18.66
N ARG A 104 11.44 17.92 17.52
CA ARG A 104 11.38 17.30 16.19
C ARG A 104 12.44 17.85 15.27
N LYS A 105 12.84 17.05 14.30
CA LYS A 105 13.77 17.43 13.23
C LYS A 105 13.31 16.86 11.90
N LEU A 106 13.60 17.60 10.84
CA LEU A 106 13.40 17.16 9.47
C LEU A 106 14.72 16.55 8.98
N VAL A 107 14.74 15.24 8.79
CA VAL A 107 15.92 14.47 8.40
C VAL A 107 15.89 14.24 6.89
N PRO A 108 16.86 14.77 6.12
CA PRO A 108 16.97 14.51 4.69
C PRO A 108 17.40 13.07 4.43
N THR A 109 16.97 12.50 3.31
CA THR A 109 17.36 11.15 2.88
C THR A 109 18.15 11.13 1.58
N GLY A 110 18.11 12.23 0.80
CA GLY A 110 18.66 12.30 -0.55
C GLY A 110 17.87 11.47 -1.58
N LEU A 111 16.72 10.89 -1.21
CA LEU A 111 15.93 10.01 -2.06
C LEU A 111 14.71 10.74 -2.64
N TYR A 112 14.47 10.48 -3.94
CA TYR A 112 13.35 11.01 -4.71
C TYR A 112 12.68 9.83 -5.41
N PHE A 113 11.35 9.78 -5.44
CA PHE A 113 10.61 8.64 -5.99
C PHE A 113 9.65 9.04 -7.09
N GLU A 114 9.47 8.13 -8.05
CA GLU A 114 8.35 8.09 -8.97
C GLU A 114 7.53 6.85 -8.68
N ILE A 115 6.41 7.07 -7.99
CA ILE A 115 5.49 6.03 -7.57
C ILE A 115 4.36 5.94 -8.59
N PRO A 116 3.99 4.75 -9.07
CA PRO A 116 2.91 4.61 -10.03
C PRO A 116 1.55 4.99 -9.46
N LEU A 117 0.65 5.44 -10.33
CA LEU A 117 -0.73 5.76 -9.96
C LEU A 117 -1.41 4.55 -9.30
N GLY A 118 -2.23 4.79 -8.27
CA GLY A 118 -2.86 3.73 -7.49
C GLY A 118 -2.03 3.23 -6.31
N TYR A 119 -0.84 3.84 -6.10
CA TYR A 119 0.02 3.53 -4.96
C TYR A 119 0.49 4.80 -4.27
N GLU A 120 0.85 4.67 -3.00
CA GLU A 120 1.58 5.65 -2.21
C GLU A 120 2.81 4.99 -1.58
N LEU A 121 3.80 5.81 -1.18
CA LEU A 121 4.89 5.37 -0.32
C LEU A 121 4.66 5.91 1.08
N GLN A 122 4.44 5.02 2.03
CA GLN A 122 4.28 5.37 3.43
C GLN A 122 5.63 5.42 4.14
N VAL A 123 5.84 6.48 4.91
CA VAL A 123 6.96 6.60 5.84
C VAL A 123 6.50 6.15 7.21
N ARG A 124 7.07 5.06 7.70
CA ARG A 124 6.72 4.41 8.97
C ARG A 124 7.90 4.42 9.95
N PRO A 125 7.65 4.43 11.27
CA PRO A 125 8.70 4.33 12.28
C PRO A 125 9.45 3.00 12.23
N LYS A 126 10.65 3.00 12.77
CA LYS A 126 11.40 1.77 13.07
C LYS A 126 11.12 1.33 14.50
N SER A 127 10.67 0.09 14.65
CA SER A 127 10.34 -0.49 15.97
C SER A 127 11.50 -0.41 16.96
N GLY A 128 12.73 -0.63 16.49
CA GLY A 128 13.91 -0.57 17.32
C GLY A 128 14.22 0.84 17.83
N LEU A 129 13.97 1.90 17.07
CA LEU A 129 14.11 3.28 17.53
C LEU A 129 12.99 3.65 18.50
N ALA A 130 11.77 3.22 18.19
CA ALA A 130 10.61 3.48 19.04
C ALA A 130 10.80 2.89 20.46
N ILE A 131 11.11 1.60 20.56
CA ILE A 131 11.21 0.93 21.88
C ILE A 131 12.49 1.30 22.65
N LYS A 132 13.63 1.46 21.97
CA LYS A 132 14.92 1.66 22.65
C LYS A 132 15.24 3.13 22.93
N LYS A 133 14.68 4.06 22.14
CA LYS A 133 15.04 5.48 22.17
C LYS A 133 13.84 6.43 22.28
N GLY A 134 12.62 5.91 22.24
CA GLY A 134 11.42 6.76 22.19
C GLY A 134 11.31 7.61 20.92
N VAL A 135 12.07 7.30 19.86
CA VAL A 135 12.11 8.09 18.62
C VAL A 135 11.14 7.50 17.60
N THR A 136 10.30 8.34 17.02
CA THR A 136 9.30 7.95 16.04
C THR A 136 9.15 8.98 14.91
N VAL A 137 8.41 8.60 13.87
CA VAL A 137 7.98 9.52 12.81
C VAL A 137 6.75 10.27 13.28
N LEU A 138 6.84 11.60 13.36
CA LEU A 138 5.79 12.43 13.99
C LEU A 138 4.44 12.32 13.28
N ASN A 139 4.44 12.29 11.95
CA ASN A 139 3.23 12.23 11.12
C ASN A 139 2.93 10.80 10.62
N THR A 140 3.28 9.78 11.39
CA THR A 140 3.14 8.38 10.96
C THR A 140 1.67 7.94 10.79
N PRO A 141 1.33 7.22 9.70
CA PRO A 141 2.15 6.99 8.52
C PRO A 141 2.28 8.26 7.67
N GLY A 142 3.53 8.68 7.39
CA GLY A 142 3.78 9.80 6.48
C GLY A 142 3.42 9.39 5.06
N THR A 143 2.72 10.23 4.31
CA THR A 143 2.28 9.93 2.95
C THR A 143 3.19 10.61 1.93
N VAL A 144 3.68 9.83 0.96
CA VAL A 144 4.34 10.30 -0.25
C VAL A 144 3.49 9.90 -1.44
N ASP A 145 2.84 10.89 -2.03
CA ASP A 145 1.90 10.69 -3.14
C ASP A 145 2.59 10.28 -4.44
N SER A 146 1.86 9.61 -5.32
CA SER A 146 2.36 9.18 -6.63
C SER A 146 2.85 10.34 -7.52
N ASN A 147 2.33 11.55 -7.34
CA ASN A 147 2.72 12.75 -8.10
C ASN A 147 3.80 13.61 -7.40
N TYR A 148 4.24 13.25 -6.20
CA TYR A 148 5.33 13.95 -5.53
C TYR A 148 6.68 13.62 -6.18
N ARG A 149 7.49 14.65 -6.45
CA ARG A 149 8.82 14.53 -7.08
C ARG A 149 9.93 15.17 -6.25
N GLY A 150 9.58 15.69 -5.06
CA GLY A 150 10.55 16.26 -4.14
C GLY A 150 11.34 15.19 -3.38
N GLU A 151 12.35 15.65 -2.64
CA GLU A 151 13.09 14.80 -1.72
C GLU A 151 12.18 14.27 -0.59
N VAL A 152 12.21 12.97 -0.34
CA VAL A 152 11.58 12.39 0.84
C VAL A 152 12.40 12.75 2.07
N LYS A 153 11.79 13.51 2.98
CA LYS A 153 12.39 13.91 4.26
C LYS A 153 11.56 13.35 5.41
N ILE A 154 12.23 12.89 6.45
CA ILE A 154 11.59 12.21 7.58
C ILE A 154 11.43 13.20 8.74
N ILE A 155 10.20 13.37 9.21
CA ILE A 155 9.91 14.19 10.39
C ILE A 155 10.04 13.32 11.63
N LEU A 156 11.20 13.32 12.28
CA LEU A 156 11.42 12.60 13.53
C LEU A 156 11.06 13.45 14.74
N ILE A 157 10.46 12.82 15.74
CA ILE A 157 10.27 13.35 17.08
C ILE A 157 10.91 12.42 18.09
N ASN A 158 11.54 13.00 19.10
CA ASN A 158 12.09 12.27 20.25
C ASN A 158 11.12 12.41 21.43
N LEU A 159 10.46 11.31 21.79
CA LEU A 159 9.57 11.16 22.94
C LEU A 159 10.27 10.46 24.11
N GLY A 160 11.56 10.16 23.98
CA GLY A 160 12.38 9.61 25.05
C GLY A 160 12.96 10.72 25.95
N ASP A 161 13.73 10.32 26.94
CA ASP A 161 14.28 11.19 27.98
C ASP A 161 15.67 11.73 27.64
N GLU A 162 16.38 11.07 26.71
CA GLU A 162 17.75 11.39 26.33
C GLU A 162 17.85 12.00 24.91
N PRO A 163 18.80 12.89 24.65
CA PRO A 163 19.08 13.36 23.29
C PRO A 163 19.42 12.20 22.34
N PHE A 164 18.80 12.19 21.17
CA PHE A 164 19.05 11.20 20.12
C PHE A 164 19.94 11.81 19.04
N THR A 165 21.13 11.23 18.87
CA THR A 165 22.07 11.64 17.83
C THR A 165 21.89 10.78 16.58
N ILE A 166 21.79 11.44 15.44
CA ILE A 166 21.68 10.84 14.10
C ILE A 166 22.98 11.13 13.35
N ASN A 167 23.63 10.08 12.87
CA ASN A 167 24.79 10.18 12.00
C ASN A 167 24.40 9.97 10.55
N ASN A 168 25.27 10.38 9.62
CA ASN A 168 25.07 10.05 8.21
C ASN A 168 24.98 8.52 8.02
N GLY A 169 24.01 8.06 7.24
CA GLY A 169 23.78 6.63 6.97
C GLY A 169 22.94 5.90 8.00
N ASP A 170 22.61 6.51 9.17
CA ASP A 170 21.75 5.88 10.15
C ASP A 170 20.36 5.60 9.57
N ARG A 171 19.82 4.42 9.86
CA ARG A 171 18.47 4.00 9.45
C ARG A 171 17.44 4.61 10.39
N VAL A 172 16.72 5.63 9.92
CA VAL A 172 15.84 6.48 10.74
C VAL A 172 14.36 6.19 10.61
N ALA A 173 13.93 5.59 9.50
CA ALA A 173 12.55 5.22 9.21
C ALA A 173 12.52 4.05 8.24
N GLN A 174 11.32 3.56 7.91
CA GLN A 174 11.11 2.60 6.83
C GLN A 174 10.07 3.10 5.84
N GLY A 175 10.26 2.75 4.57
CA GLY A 175 9.34 3.01 3.47
C GLY A 175 8.54 1.76 3.13
N VAL A 176 7.22 1.88 3.01
CA VAL A 176 6.33 0.79 2.60
C VAL A 176 5.46 1.27 1.47
N VAL A 177 5.48 0.57 0.33
CA VAL A 177 4.59 0.87 -0.79
C VAL A 177 3.25 0.24 -0.55
N CYS A 178 2.19 1.05 -0.62
CA CYS A 178 0.83 0.62 -0.35
C CYS A 178 -0.08 0.94 -1.54
N PRO A 179 -1.00 0.02 -1.92
CA PRO A 179 -2.05 0.35 -2.85
C PRO A 179 -3.05 1.32 -2.19
N ILE A 180 -3.58 2.25 -2.98
CA ILE A 180 -4.59 3.21 -2.54
C ILE A 180 -5.79 3.21 -3.48
N LEU A 181 -6.94 3.62 -2.97
CA LEU A 181 -8.09 3.96 -3.81
C LEU A 181 -7.86 5.35 -4.40
N HIS A 182 -7.51 5.38 -5.69
CA HIS A 182 -7.34 6.62 -6.44
C HIS A 182 -8.69 7.34 -6.62
N LYS A 183 -8.65 8.67 -6.82
CA LYS A 183 -9.86 9.49 -7.01
C LYS A 183 -10.80 9.00 -8.14
N ASP A 184 -10.25 8.32 -9.15
CA ASP A 184 -11.05 7.76 -10.24
C ASP A 184 -11.76 6.44 -9.83
N TRP A 185 -11.37 5.85 -8.67
CA TRP A 185 -11.92 4.61 -8.11
C TRP A 185 -12.68 4.83 -6.79
N SER A 186 -12.60 6.03 -6.22
CA SER A 186 -13.36 6.42 -5.05
C SER A 186 -14.10 7.72 -5.31
N LEU A 187 -15.42 7.67 -5.22
CA LEU A 187 -16.28 8.83 -5.37
C LEU A 187 -16.76 9.29 -3.98
N MET A 188 -16.42 10.52 -3.62
CA MET A 188 -16.96 11.17 -2.43
C MET A 188 -18.18 11.99 -2.82
N SER A 189 -19.34 11.67 -2.26
CA SER A 189 -20.59 12.40 -2.49
C SER A 189 -21.09 13.01 -1.20
N ARG A 190 -21.47 14.29 -1.28
CA ARG A 190 -22.18 14.94 -0.17
C ARG A 190 -23.62 14.45 -0.14
N VAL A 191 -24.06 13.99 1.02
CA VAL A 191 -25.44 13.59 1.29
C VAL A 191 -25.94 14.29 2.55
N ASP A 192 -27.26 14.39 2.70
CA ASP A 192 -27.87 15.01 3.89
C ASP A 192 -27.96 14.02 5.06
N THR A 193 -28.02 12.72 4.77
CA THR A 193 -28.14 11.65 5.77
C THR A 193 -27.28 10.45 5.37
N LEU A 194 -26.70 9.78 6.36
CA LEU A 194 -26.01 8.50 6.19
C LEU A 194 -26.96 7.33 6.48
N GLY A 195 -26.67 6.18 5.88
CA GLY A 195 -27.37 4.93 6.22
C GLY A 195 -27.12 4.52 7.67
N ARG A 196 -28.09 3.85 8.29
CA ARG A 196 -27.94 3.29 9.63
C ARG A 196 -26.89 2.19 9.66
N SER A 197 -26.21 2.05 10.80
CA SER A 197 -25.27 0.97 11.09
C SER A 197 -25.48 0.47 12.53
N ASP A 198 -25.04 -0.75 12.83
CA ASP A 198 -25.16 -1.30 14.20
C ASP A 198 -24.28 -0.53 15.21
N ARG A 199 -23.31 0.21 14.73
CA ARG A 199 -22.40 1.00 15.56
C ARG A 199 -22.85 2.45 15.76
N GLU A 200 -23.62 3.02 14.80
CA GLU A 200 -24.03 4.44 14.76
C GLU A 200 -22.82 5.38 15.04
N ASP A 201 -22.91 6.20 16.07
CA ASP A 201 -21.87 7.14 16.50
C ASP A 201 -20.95 6.60 17.61
N GLY A 202 -21.05 5.32 17.92
CA GLY A 202 -20.25 4.67 18.94
C GLY A 202 -18.74 4.74 18.65
N ALA A 203 -17.98 5.44 19.51
CA ALA A 203 -16.54 5.65 19.40
C ALA A 203 -15.86 5.63 20.78
N PHE A 204 -14.55 5.88 20.82
CA PHE A 204 -13.76 6.10 22.03
C PHE A 204 -13.99 5.08 23.16
N GLY A 205 -14.07 3.79 22.80
CA GLY A 205 -14.25 2.71 23.76
C GLY A 205 -15.70 2.22 23.89
N SER A 206 -16.57 2.50 22.92
CA SER A 206 -17.96 2.00 22.89
C SER A 206 -18.08 0.47 22.98
N THR A 207 -17.02 -0.27 22.65
CA THR A 207 -16.92 -1.75 22.78
C THR A 207 -16.40 -2.21 24.15
N GLY A 208 -16.08 -1.27 25.07
CA GLY A 208 -15.51 -1.59 26.37
C GLY A 208 -14.02 -1.93 26.34
N ILE A 209 -13.45 -2.15 27.53
CA ILE A 209 -12.04 -2.54 27.70
C ILE A 209 -11.92 -4.05 27.99
N LYS A 210 -13.04 -4.73 28.28
CA LYS A 210 -13.12 -6.18 28.57
C LYS A 210 -14.24 -6.79 27.75
#